data_5f137d338b35bb73109e258e0845ce78
#
_entry.id   5f137d338b35bb73109e258e0845ce78
#
_cell.length_a   1.000
_cell.length_b   1.000
_cell.length_c   1.000
_cell.angle_alpha   90.00
_cell.angle_beta   90.00
_cell.angle_gamma   90.00
#
_symmetry.space_group_name_H-M   'P 1'
#
loop_
_entity.id
_entity.type
_entity.pdbx_description
1 polymer ?
#
loop_
_entity_poly.entity_id
_entity_poly.type
_entity_poly.pdbx_seq_one_letter_code
_entity_poly.pdbx_strand_id
1 'polypeptide(L)'
;TEGLRGDGAVLINAEGKRFIDEVGTRDVVSAAEIAQTGSYSWLVVDQAMVDNSSVIQGYIKKGYTVTGATYEELAKAMGVDEAALAETMNNWNGYVEAKNDPDFGRTSFANPLNTAPYYAIKVTAGVHHTMGGLKINPNTEVLNENGEVIPGLFAAGEVTGGVHGANRLGGNAVADFTVFGRIAGAAASDYAA
;
A
#
# COMPACT_ATOMS: atom_id res chain seq x y z
N THR A 1 -3.69 -0.29 4.17
CA THR A 1 -2.58 0.57 4.61
C THR A 1 -2.06 1.51 3.52
N GLU A 2 -2.15 1.18 2.23
CA GLU A 2 -1.73 2.07 1.14
C GLU A 2 -2.50 3.40 1.15
N GLY A 3 -3.82 3.37 1.32
CA GLY A 3 -4.64 4.58 1.45
C GLY A 3 -4.17 5.47 2.60
N LEU A 4 -3.87 4.89 3.76
CA LEU A 4 -3.39 5.64 4.93
C LEU A 4 -2.06 6.35 4.67
N ARG A 5 -1.15 5.76 3.88
CA ARG A 5 0.09 6.42 3.46
C ARG A 5 -0.20 7.61 2.56
N GLY A 6 -1.14 7.46 1.62
CA GLY A 6 -1.67 8.56 0.81
C GLY A 6 -2.31 9.67 1.65
N ASP A 7 -2.98 9.32 2.74
CA ASP A 7 -3.63 10.25 3.67
C ASP A 7 -2.64 10.93 4.64
N GLY A 8 -1.35 10.59 4.60
CA GLY A 8 -0.30 11.28 5.37
C GLY A 8 0.49 10.42 6.34
N ALA A 9 0.12 9.15 6.56
CA ALA A 9 0.89 8.25 7.42
C ALA A 9 2.32 8.06 6.93
N VAL A 10 3.24 7.79 7.86
CA VAL A 10 4.65 7.49 7.57
C VAL A 10 5.00 6.08 7.99
N LEU A 11 6.02 5.50 7.35
CA LEU A 11 6.58 4.19 7.69
C LEU A 11 7.88 4.38 8.47
N ILE A 12 7.92 3.80 9.65
CA ILE A 12 9.06 3.88 10.60
C ILE A 12 9.64 2.48 10.79
N ASN A 13 10.94 2.36 10.65
CA ASN A 13 11.67 1.10 10.85
C ASN A 13 11.98 0.82 12.33
N ALA A 14 12.68 -0.29 12.61
CA ALA A 14 13.06 -0.67 13.95
C ALA A 14 14.05 0.30 14.63
N GLU A 15 14.71 1.15 13.85
CA GLU A 15 15.64 2.18 14.29
C GLU A 15 14.96 3.54 14.57
N GLY A 16 13.63 3.61 14.48
CA GLY A 16 12.86 4.84 14.72
C GLY A 16 12.91 5.85 13.55
N LYS A 17 13.26 5.41 12.34
CA LYS A 17 13.50 6.28 11.17
C LYS A 17 12.59 5.94 10.01
N ARG A 18 12.25 6.96 9.22
CA ARG A 18 11.71 6.75 7.87
C ARG A 18 12.81 6.12 6.99
N PHE A 19 12.43 5.40 5.95
CA PHE A 19 13.38 4.66 5.11
C PHE A 19 13.03 4.69 3.62
N ILE A 20 11.93 5.34 3.23
CA ILE A 20 11.46 5.41 1.85
C ILE A 20 10.43 6.54 1.67
N ASP A 21 10.17 6.94 0.42
CA ASP A 21 8.94 7.63 0.04
C ASP A 21 7.76 6.66 0.17
N GLU A 22 6.89 6.90 1.14
CA GLU A 22 5.77 6.02 1.49
C GLU A 22 4.69 5.93 0.40
N VAL A 23 4.66 6.88 -0.54
CA VAL A 23 3.70 6.87 -1.66
C VAL A 23 4.29 6.34 -2.97
N GLY A 24 5.51 5.82 -2.92
CA GLY A 24 6.08 5.04 -4.02
C GLY A 24 5.22 3.84 -4.42
N THR A 25 5.56 3.20 -5.54
CA THR A 25 4.83 2.02 -6.03
C THR A 25 4.92 0.86 -5.04
N ARG A 26 3.92 -0.02 -5.04
CA ARG A 26 3.79 -1.12 -4.05
C ARG A 26 4.98 -2.03 -4.02
N ASP A 27 5.53 -2.38 -5.17
CA ASP A 27 6.72 -3.22 -5.31
C ASP A 27 7.94 -2.57 -4.68
N VAL A 28 8.16 -1.28 -4.92
CA VAL A 28 9.29 -0.51 -4.36
C VAL A 28 9.16 -0.39 -2.85
N VAL A 29 7.98 0.00 -2.34
CA VAL A 29 7.76 0.15 -0.90
C VAL A 29 7.83 -1.20 -0.18
N SER A 30 7.24 -2.26 -0.76
CA SER A 30 7.31 -3.61 -0.18
C SER A 30 8.73 -4.16 -0.15
N ALA A 31 9.53 -3.95 -1.21
CA ALA A 31 10.94 -4.37 -1.22
C ALA A 31 11.75 -3.64 -0.14
N ALA A 32 11.55 -2.33 -0.01
CA ALA A 32 12.20 -1.54 1.04
C ALA A 32 11.79 -1.97 2.45
N GLU A 33 10.53 -2.30 2.67
CA GLU A 33 10.03 -2.80 3.96
C GLU A 33 10.61 -4.18 4.32
N ILE A 34 10.66 -5.11 3.36
CA ILE A 34 11.25 -6.44 3.55
C ILE A 34 12.75 -6.32 3.87
N ALA A 35 13.43 -5.32 3.34
CA ALA A 35 14.85 -5.07 3.59
C ALA A 35 15.14 -4.49 4.98
N GLN A 36 14.12 -3.98 5.71
CA GLN A 36 14.31 -3.47 7.08
C GLN A 36 14.58 -4.59 8.07
N THR A 37 15.17 -4.23 9.22
CA THR A 37 15.40 -5.14 10.35
C THR A 37 14.11 -5.83 10.77
N GLY A 38 14.06 -7.15 10.68
CA GLY A 38 12.89 -7.96 10.98
C GLY A 38 11.82 -7.99 9.89
N SER A 39 12.06 -7.40 8.70
CA SER A 39 11.15 -7.36 7.55
C SER A 39 9.77 -6.80 7.89
N TYR A 40 9.73 -5.76 8.72
CA TYR A 40 8.52 -5.05 9.10
C TYR A 40 8.80 -3.55 9.25
N SER A 41 7.72 -2.77 9.30
CA SER A 41 7.74 -1.37 9.69
C SER A 41 6.56 -1.04 10.60
N TRP A 42 6.56 0.17 11.13
CA TRP A 42 5.45 0.75 11.86
C TRP A 42 4.79 1.83 11.02
N LEU A 43 3.51 1.69 10.73
CA LEU A 43 2.69 2.75 10.13
C LEU A 43 2.25 3.68 11.25
N VAL A 44 2.78 4.91 11.24
CA VAL A 44 2.49 5.92 12.28
C VAL A 44 1.45 6.91 11.79
N VAL A 45 0.47 7.17 12.65
CA VAL A 45 -0.64 8.11 12.44
C VAL A 45 -0.90 8.91 13.73
N ASP A 46 -1.61 10.00 13.61
CA ASP A 46 -2.04 10.84 14.74
C ASP A 46 -3.55 10.79 14.99
N GLN A 47 -4.03 11.47 16.03
CA GLN A 47 -5.45 11.50 16.38
C GLN A 47 -6.30 12.12 15.27
N ALA A 48 -5.80 13.14 14.57
CA ALA A 48 -6.56 13.77 13.49
C ALA A 48 -6.84 12.80 12.34
N MET A 49 -5.89 11.91 12.03
CA MET A 49 -6.11 10.83 11.06
C MET A 49 -7.08 9.77 11.59
N VAL A 50 -7.01 9.43 12.88
CA VAL A 50 -7.95 8.49 13.51
C VAL A 50 -9.38 8.99 13.40
N ASP A 51 -9.63 10.27 13.71
CA ASP A 51 -10.96 10.86 13.69
C ASP A 51 -11.62 10.81 12.30
N ASN A 52 -10.80 10.84 11.25
CA ASN A 52 -11.24 10.85 9.87
C ASN A 52 -11.17 9.47 9.16
N SER A 53 -10.75 8.40 9.84
CA SER A 53 -10.54 7.09 9.20
C SER A 53 -11.18 5.94 9.96
N SER A 54 -12.28 5.41 9.43
CA SER A 54 -12.92 4.19 9.96
C SER A 54 -11.98 2.95 9.90
N VAL A 55 -10.99 2.96 9.02
CA VAL A 55 -9.98 1.90 8.90
C VAL A 55 -9.08 1.90 10.13
N ILE A 56 -8.55 3.08 10.51
CA ILE A 56 -7.69 3.20 11.70
C ILE A 56 -8.49 2.87 12.96
N GLN A 57 -9.72 3.40 13.09
CA GLN A 57 -10.61 3.08 14.22
C GLN A 57 -10.86 1.57 14.31
N GLY A 58 -11.01 0.89 13.17
CA GLY A 58 -11.14 -0.57 13.11
C GLY A 58 -9.88 -1.29 13.61
N TYR A 59 -8.68 -0.79 13.31
CA TYR A 59 -7.43 -1.35 13.82
C TYR A 59 -7.26 -1.15 15.33
N ILE A 60 -7.63 0.03 15.83
CA ILE A 60 -7.63 0.32 17.29
C ILE A 60 -8.59 -0.65 18.00
N LYS A 61 -9.82 -0.79 17.51
CA LYS A 61 -10.82 -1.70 18.08
C LYS A 61 -10.37 -3.16 18.11
N LYS A 62 -9.56 -3.59 17.13
CA LYS A 62 -9.01 -4.95 17.05
C LYS A 62 -7.74 -5.13 17.86
N GLY A 63 -7.21 -4.09 18.50
CA GLY A 63 -5.98 -4.15 19.27
C GLY A 63 -4.70 -4.28 18.43
N TYR A 64 -4.71 -3.81 17.18
CA TYR A 64 -3.56 -3.87 16.28
C TYR A 64 -2.61 -2.68 16.42
N THR A 65 -2.94 -1.74 17.31
CA THR A 65 -2.21 -0.50 17.51
C THR A 65 -1.52 -0.46 18.86
N VAL A 66 -0.36 0.20 18.90
CA VAL A 66 0.22 0.76 20.12
C VAL A 66 0.02 2.28 20.10
N THR A 67 0.05 2.93 21.26
CA THR A 67 -0.25 4.37 21.39
C THR A 67 0.67 5.05 22.39
N GLY A 68 0.87 6.35 22.22
CA GLY A 68 1.58 7.23 23.13
C GLY A 68 1.02 8.65 23.09
N ALA A 69 1.05 9.38 24.20
CA ALA A 69 0.65 10.77 24.26
C ALA A 69 1.73 11.71 23.69
N THR A 70 2.98 11.25 23.60
CA THR A 70 4.10 11.93 22.94
C THR A 70 4.78 10.96 21.96
N TYR A 71 5.71 11.45 21.14
CA TYR A 71 6.49 10.60 20.25
C TYR A 71 7.41 9.66 21.02
N GLU A 72 7.95 10.11 22.16
CA GLU A 72 8.80 9.28 23.04
C GLU A 72 7.98 8.14 23.66
N GLU A 73 6.78 8.42 24.16
CA GLU A 73 5.89 7.37 24.67
C GLU A 73 5.47 6.39 23.58
N LEU A 74 5.19 6.88 22.38
CA LEU A 74 4.91 6.02 21.23
C LEU A 74 6.12 5.14 20.89
N ALA A 75 7.33 5.72 20.84
CA ALA A 75 8.58 4.99 20.59
C ALA A 75 8.79 3.86 21.59
N LYS A 76 8.58 4.16 22.87
CA LYS A 76 8.64 3.15 23.93
C LYS A 76 7.64 2.02 23.73
N ALA A 77 6.41 2.34 23.33
CA ALA A 77 5.38 1.34 23.04
C ALA A 77 5.70 0.52 21.77
N MET A 78 6.40 1.10 20.79
CA MET A 78 6.89 0.44 19.58
C MET A 78 8.15 -0.41 19.83
N GLY A 79 8.89 -0.11 20.89
CA GLY A 79 10.20 -0.73 21.18
C GLY A 79 11.32 -0.19 20.29
N VAL A 80 11.27 1.09 19.92
CA VAL A 80 12.29 1.79 19.12
C VAL A 80 12.94 2.90 19.95
N ASP A 81 14.04 3.47 19.46
CA ASP A 81 14.73 4.58 20.14
C ASP A 81 13.85 5.84 20.22
N GLU A 82 13.68 6.36 21.44
CA GLU A 82 12.77 7.47 21.74
C GLU A 82 13.22 8.76 21.06
N ALA A 83 14.52 9.06 21.09
CA ALA A 83 15.08 10.27 20.51
C ALA A 83 15.03 10.21 18.96
N ALA A 84 15.34 9.05 18.40
CA ALA A 84 15.29 8.86 16.95
C ALA A 84 13.88 9.01 16.38
N LEU A 85 12.86 8.47 17.04
CA LEU A 85 11.47 8.65 16.59
C LEU A 85 11.03 10.09 16.72
N ALA A 86 11.30 10.75 17.86
CA ALA A 86 10.93 12.14 18.07
C ALA A 86 11.58 13.07 17.04
N GLU A 87 12.86 12.90 16.75
CA GLU A 87 13.56 13.63 15.70
C GLU A 87 12.93 13.38 14.32
N THR A 88 12.67 12.11 13.97
CA THR A 88 12.07 11.72 12.69
C THR A 88 10.71 12.37 12.49
N MET A 89 9.85 12.33 13.50
CA MET A 89 8.49 12.89 13.42
C MET A 89 8.50 14.42 13.37
N ASN A 90 9.39 15.07 14.11
CA ASN A 90 9.56 16.54 14.04
C ASN A 90 10.07 16.99 12.68
N ASN A 91 11.06 16.28 12.11
CA ASN A 91 11.56 16.56 10.77
C ASN A 91 10.45 16.36 9.74
N TRP A 92 9.71 15.26 9.80
CA TRP A 92 8.58 15.00 8.90
C TRP A 92 7.53 16.12 8.94
N ASN A 93 7.14 16.59 10.13
CA ASN A 93 6.19 17.69 10.26
C ASN A 93 6.72 18.98 9.61
N GLY A 94 7.99 19.28 9.78
CA GLY A 94 8.65 20.40 9.09
C GLY A 94 8.66 20.24 7.56
N TYR A 95 8.86 19.03 7.05
CA TYR A 95 8.80 18.74 5.60
C TYR A 95 7.40 18.92 5.03
N VAL A 96 6.37 18.53 5.78
CA VAL A 96 4.97 18.75 5.39
C VAL A 96 4.66 20.24 5.31
N GLU A 97 5.08 21.04 6.29
CA GLU A 97 4.89 22.49 6.30
C GLU A 97 5.65 23.18 5.15
N ALA A 98 6.89 22.75 4.91
CA ALA A 98 7.73 23.26 3.82
C ALA A 98 7.30 22.73 2.43
N LYS A 99 6.44 21.71 2.36
CA LYS A 99 6.10 20.96 1.14
C LYS A 99 7.33 20.46 0.39
N ASN A 100 8.32 20.00 1.16
CA ASN A 100 9.59 19.51 0.64
C ASN A 100 10.13 18.41 1.55
N ASP A 101 10.34 17.22 1.00
CA ASP A 101 10.96 16.08 1.69
C ASP A 101 12.37 15.86 1.13
N PRO A 102 13.41 16.35 1.82
CA PRO A 102 14.79 16.23 1.35
C PRO A 102 15.34 14.80 1.51
N ASP A 103 14.72 13.97 2.36
CA ASP A 103 15.24 12.65 2.67
C ASP A 103 14.90 11.63 1.58
N PHE A 104 13.63 11.59 1.13
CA PHE A 104 13.15 10.60 0.18
C PHE A 104 12.42 11.17 -1.03
N GLY A 105 12.28 12.49 -1.11
CA GLY A 105 11.68 13.16 -2.25
C GLY A 105 10.15 12.96 -2.38
N ARG A 106 9.47 12.65 -1.26
CA ARG A 106 8.01 12.56 -1.27
C ARG A 106 7.39 13.89 -1.69
N THR A 107 6.49 13.84 -2.64
CA THR A 107 5.84 15.03 -3.23
C THR A 107 4.39 15.20 -2.78
N SER A 108 3.80 14.18 -2.15
CA SER A 108 2.43 14.20 -1.63
C SER A 108 2.45 14.44 -0.14
N PHE A 109 1.95 15.61 0.26
CA PHE A 109 1.88 16.03 1.66
C PHE A 109 0.40 16.22 2.04
N ALA A 110 -0.01 15.57 3.11
CA ALA A 110 -1.28 15.80 3.78
C ALA A 110 -1.08 16.80 4.94
N ASN A 111 -1.64 16.52 6.11
CA ASN A 111 -1.42 17.32 7.30
C ASN A 111 -0.20 16.81 8.08
N PRO A 112 0.49 17.68 8.87
CA PRO A 112 1.46 17.22 9.84
C PRO A 112 0.85 16.21 10.82
N LEU A 113 1.65 15.27 11.28
CA LEU A 113 1.26 14.27 12.27
C LEU A 113 1.59 14.80 13.69
N ASN A 114 0.88 15.85 14.12
CA ASN A 114 1.19 16.60 15.35
C ASN A 114 0.01 16.67 16.36
N THR A 115 -1.06 15.92 16.13
CA THR A 115 -2.24 15.88 17.01
C THR A 115 -2.20 14.62 17.88
N ALA A 116 -1.87 14.79 19.16
CA ALA A 116 -1.84 13.68 20.13
C ALA A 116 -3.27 13.16 20.45
N PRO A 117 -3.41 11.88 20.87
CA PRO A 117 -2.37 10.88 20.96
C PRO A 117 -1.94 10.33 19.60
N TYR A 118 -0.77 9.67 19.57
CA TYR A 118 -0.19 9.06 18.39
C TYR A 118 -0.38 7.55 18.42
N TYR A 119 -0.47 6.94 17.26
CA TYR A 119 -0.71 5.51 17.10
C TYR A 119 0.28 4.91 16.11
N ALA A 120 0.71 3.69 16.36
CA ALA A 120 1.51 2.92 15.42
C ALA A 120 0.91 1.53 15.20
N ILE A 121 0.90 1.09 13.93
CA ILE A 121 0.40 -0.21 13.51
C ILE A 121 1.57 -0.95 12.91
N LYS A 122 1.90 -2.14 13.47
CA LYS A 122 2.96 -2.99 12.91
C LYS A 122 2.48 -3.60 11.61
N VAL A 123 3.23 -3.38 10.53
CA VAL A 123 2.89 -3.82 9.17
C VAL A 123 4.07 -4.53 8.52
N THR A 124 3.78 -5.38 7.56
CA THR A 124 4.76 -6.03 6.69
C THR A 124 4.17 -6.20 5.30
N ALA A 125 5.02 -6.42 4.31
CA ALA A 125 4.59 -6.68 2.95
C ALA A 125 3.73 -7.94 2.87
N GLY A 126 2.65 -7.87 2.11
CA GLY A 126 1.74 -8.99 1.87
C GLY A 126 1.32 -9.06 0.42
N VAL A 127 1.05 -10.27 -0.07
CA VAL A 127 0.55 -10.48 -1.43
C VAL A 127 -0.86 -9.92 -1.55
N HIS A 128 -1.11 -9.11 -2.57
CA HIS A 128 -2.41 -8.50 -2.78
C HIS A 128 -2.92 -8.57 -4.23
N HIS A 129 -2.10 -8.67 -5.22
CA HIS A 129 -2.48 -8.82 -6.62
C HIS A 129 -1.25 -9.31 -7.39
N THR A 130 -1.45 -10.25 -8.30
CA THR A 130 -0.33 -10.89 -8.99
C THR A 130 0.34 -9.98 -10.02
N MET A 131 -0.37 -8.98 -10.56
CA MET A 131 0.03 -8.07 -11.64
C MET A 131 0.35 -8.77 -12.96
N GLY A 132 0.89 -9.97 -12.90
CA GLY A 132 1.17 -10.86 -14.02
C GLY A 132 0.19 -12.03 -14.07
N GLY A 133 0.20 -12.78 -15.16
CA GLY A 133 -0.68 -13.93 -15.32
C GLY A 133 -0.81 -14.38 -16.77
N LEU A 134 -1.91 -15.05 -17.09
CA LEU A 134 -2.20 -15.52 -18.44
C LEU A 134 -2.26 -14.36 -19.43
N LYS A 135 -1.59 -14.50 -20.55
CA LYS A 135 -1.68 -13.55 -21.65
C LYS A 135 -3.02 -13.70 -22.36
N ILE A 136 -3.76 -12.62 -22.54
CA ILE A 136 -5.04 -12.63 -23.24
C ILE A 136 -5.02 -11.62 -24.38
N ASN A 137 -5.89 -11.85 -25.38
CA ASN A 137 -6.22 -10.84 -26.41
C ASN A 137 -7.44 -10.00 -25.97
N PRO A 138 -7.85 -8.96 -26.74
CA PRO A 138 -9.03 -8.15 -26.42
C PRO A 138 -10.35 -8.93 -26.29
N ASN A 139 -10.45 -10.12 -26.85
CA ASN A 139 -11.60 -11.01 -26.75
C ASN A 139 -11.50 -11.96 -25.53
N THR A 140 -10.50 -11.76 -24.67
CA THR A 140 -10.22 -12.56 -23.47
C THR A 140 -9.79 -14.01 -23.73
N GLU A 141 -9.49 -14.37 -24.98
CA GLU A 141 -8.92 -15.65 -25.33
C GLU A 141 -7.48 -15.75 -24.82
N VAL A 142 -7.14 -16.87 -24.19
CA VAL A 142 -5.78 -17.09 -23.65
C VAL A 142 -4.82 -17.42 -24.80
N LEU A 143 -3.65 -16.80 -24.74
CA LEU A 143 -2.59 -17.00 -25.71
C LEU A 143 -1.51 -17.94 -25.17
N ASN A 144 -0.99 -18.83 -26.02
CA ASN A 144 0.15 -19.65 -25.72
C ASN A 144 1.47 -18.83 -25.77
N GLU A 145 2.62 -19.47 -25.54
CA GLU A 145 3.93 -18.82 -25.55
C GLU A 145 4.31 -18.22 -26.93
N ASN A 146 3.74 -18.75 -28.01
CA ASN A 146 3.95 -18.24 -29.37
C ASN A 146 3.03 -17.07 -29.72
N GLY A 147 2.09 -16.71 -28.81
CA GLY A 147 1.09 -15.66 -29.06
C GLY A 147 -0.13 -16.14 -29.84
N GLU A 148 -0.34 -17.45 -29.98
CA GLU A 148 -1.48 -18.05 -30.65
C GLU A 148 -2.61 -18.33 -29.66
N VAL A 149 -3.87 -18.21 -30.09
CA VAL A 149 -5.05 -18.50 -29.26
C VAL A 149 -5.07 -19.98 -28.89
N ILE A 150 -5.30 -20.25 -27.60
CA ILE A 150 -5.67 -21.60 -27.12
C ILE A 150 -7.18 -21.75 -27.27
N PRO A 151 -7.68 -22.59 -28.23
CA PRO A 151 -9.10 -22.67 -28.50
C PRO A 151 -9.91 -23.10 -27.28
N GLY A 152 -11.00 -22.39 -26.99
CA GLY A 152 -11.91 -22.68 -25.87
C GLY A 152 -11.41 -22.28 -24.50
N LEU A 153 -10.26 -21.62 -24.39
CA LEU A 153 -9.74 -21.14 -23.10
C LEU A 153 -9.86 -19.61 -23.02
N PHE A 154 -10.63 -19.14 -22.05
CA PHE A 154 -10.84 -17.72 -21.77
C PHE A 154 -10.41 -17.39 -20.34
N ALA A 155 -9.93 -16.16 -20.12
CA ALA A 155 -9.53 -15.70 -18.79
C ALA A 155 -9.80 -14.20 -18.60
N ALA A 156 -10.11 -13.80 -17.36
CA ALA A 156 -10.33 -12.40 -16.99
C ALA A 156 -9.98 -12.14 -15.52
N GLY A 157 -9.68 -10.88 -15.17
CA GLY A 157 -9.38 -10.46 -13.81
C GLY A 157 -7.95 -10.80 -13.37
N GLU A 158 -7.73 -10.97 -12.08
CA GLU A 158 -6.39 -11.10 -11.48
C GLU A 158 -5.52 -12.21 -12.08
N VAL A 159 -6.12 -13.28 -12.60
CA VAL A 159 -5.39 -14.39 -13.24
C VAL A 159 -4.72 -13.97 -14.55
N THR A 160 -5.10 -12.83 -15.13
CA THR A 160 -4.57 -12.32 -16.39
C THR A 160 -3.42 -11.35 -16.16
N GLY A 161 -2.45 -11.32 -17.08
CA GLY A 161 -1.33 -10.39 -17.11
C GLY A 161 -1.46 -9.37 -18.25
N GLY A 162 -0.78 -8.22 -18.07
CA GLY A 162 -0.67 -7.19 -19.11
C GLY A 162 -1.71 -6.07 -19.05
N VAL A 163 -2.88 -6.30 -18.46
CA VAL A 163 -3.94 -5.28 -18.36
C VAL A 163 -3.51 -4.06 -17.55
N HIS A 164 -2.78 -4.28 -16.48
CA HIS A 164 -2.34 -3.24 -15.54
C HIS A 164 -0.86 -2.84 -15.66
N GLY A 165 -0.14 -3.41 -16.60
CA GLY A 165 1.31 -3.22 -16.68
C GLY A 165 2.02 -3.80 -15.44
N ALA A 166 3.07 -3.11 -14.98
CA ALA A 166 3.88 -3.56 -13.84
C ALA A 166 3.27 -3.21 -12.48
N ASN A 167 2.34 -2.25 -12.41
CA ASN A 167 1.75 -1.81 -11.15
C ASN A 167 0.29 -1.32 -11.35
N ARG A 168 -0.65 -2.00 -10.70
CA ARG A 168 -2.06 -1.68 -10.77
C ARG A 168 -2.42 -0.52 -9.82
N LEU A 169 -3.05 0.52 -10.33
CA LEU A 169 -3.65 1.57 -9.49
C LEU A 169 -4.76 1.02 -8.59
N GLY A 170 -4.83 1.53 -7.37
CA GLY A 170 -5.83 1.12 -6.37
C GLY A 170 -7.26 1.17 -6.92
N GLY A 171 -8.07 0.15 -6.61
CA GLY A 171 -9.47 0.04 -7.06
C GLY A 171 -9.68 -0.55 -8.46
N ASN A 172 -8.71 -0.45 -9.37
CA ASN A 172 -8.88 -0.83 -10.79
C ASN A 172 -9.09 -2.34 -11.02
N ALA A 173 -8.83 -3.21 -10.04
CA ALA A 173 -9.19 -4.63 -10.15
C ALA A 173 -10.70 -4.82 -10.36
N VAL A 174 -11.55 -3.95 -9.75
CA VAL A 174 -13.00 -4.03 -9.92
C VAL A 174 -13.41 -3.70 -11.36
N ALA A 175 -12.82 -2.67 -11.96
CA ALA A 175 -13.06 -2.32 -13.36
C ALA A 175 -12.60 -3.45 -14.28
N ASP A 176 -11.41 -4.01 -14.04
CA ASP A 176 -10.83 -5.11 -14.81
C ASP A 176 -11.77 -6.33 -14.84
N PHE A 177 -12.02 -6.97 -13.70
CA PHE A 177 -12.83 -8.19 -13.71
C PHE A 177 -14.29 -7.95 -14.11
N THR A 178 -14.82 -6.73 -13.95
CA THR A 178 -16.19 -6.40 -14.40
C THR A 178 -16.26 -6.31 -15.92
N VAL A 179 -15.31 -5.62 -16.56
CA VAL A 179 -15.28 -5.44 -18.02
C VAL A 179 -14.88 -6.73 -18.69
N PHE A 180 -13.69 -7.26 -18.37
CA PHE A 180 -13.16 -8.44 -19.05
C PHE A 180 -13.92 -9.71 -18.66
N GLY A 181 -14.48 -9.83 -17.45
CA GLY A 181 -15.32 -10.94 -17.07
C GLY A 181 -16.62 -11.03 -17.91
N ARG A 182 -17.21 -9.87 -18.24
CA ARG A 182 -18.38 -9.86 -19.15
C ARG A 182 -18.01 -10.28 -20.57
N ILE A 183 -16.86 -9.80 -21.08
CA ILE A 183 -16.36 -10.19 -22.41
C ILE A 183 -16.07 -11.69 -22.42
N ALA A 184 -15.35 -12.20 -21.42
CA ALA A 184 -15.02 -13.61 -21.34
C ALA A 184 -16.25 -14.51 -21.26
N GLY A 185 -17.25 -14.12 -20.47
CA GLY A 185 -18.51 -14.87 -20.39
C GLY A 185 -19.29 -14.94 -21.70
N ALA A 186 -19.36 -13.81 -22.42
CA ALA A 186 -19.99 -13.77 -23.75
C ALA A 186 -19.22 -14.62 -24.76
N ALA A 187 -17.90 -14.41 -24.87
CA ALA A 187 -17.05 -15.16 -25.80
C ALA A 187 -17.05 -16.69 -25.54
N ALA A 188 -17.01 -17.08 -24.27
CA ALA A 188 -17.13 -18.51 -23.92
C ALA A 188 -18.49 -19.11 -24.25
N SER A 189 -19.58 -18.35 -24.07
CA SER A 189 -20.92 -18.79 -24.46
C SER A 189 -21.04 -18.96 -25.96
N ASP A 190 -20.54 -18.00 -26.74
CA ASP A 190 -20.58 -18.07 -28.22
C ASP A 190 -19.71 -19.22 -28.77
N TYR A 191 -18.59 -19.52 -28.10
CA TYR A 191 -17.71 -20.63 -28.47
C TYR A 191 -18.38 -22.00 -28.24
N ALA A 192 -19.22 -22.12 -27.21
CA ALA A 192 -19.88 -23.38 -26.83
C ALA A 192 -21.21 -23.66 -27.57
N ALA A 193 -21.73 -22.68 -28.33
CA ALA A 193 -22.99 -22.78 -29.08
C ALA A 193 -22.80 -23.47 -30.43
#